data_f190390d77bcc3e9a76d254936ab621c
#
_entry.id   f190390d77bcc3e9a76d254936ab621c
#
_cell.length_a   1.000
_cell.length_b   1.000
_cell.length_c   1.000
_cell.angle_alpha   90.00
_cell.angle_beta   90.00
_cell.angle_gamma   90.00
#
_symmetry.space_group_name_H-M   'P 1'
#
loop_
_entity.id
_entity.type
_entity.pdbx_description
1 polymer ?
#
loop_
_entity_poly.entity_id
_entity_poly.type
_entity_poly.pdbx_seq_one_letter_code
_entity_poly.pdbx_strand_id
1 'polypeptide(L)'
;MIRLKRALVFAFLHGAALVRKALLATPRSEQFVRPGFEPLLWRIGTWRLWLAAEQARKHVPAYQQLLSEHGDPQVRVRRLVPDFSAFPITDKASYVLRFSTEERCRHGRIPPRGVVIDESSGTSGRPNNWVRGPEERADVRKLLQLDLRQVFGTEPLFVVNAFALGPWATGMAVSMATVDVAVLKSVGPDVGKIDSTSVRPALSLPRPGLPTLPEAARR
;
A
#
# COMPACT_ATOMS: atom_id res chain seq x y z
N MET A 1 28.36 12.65 18.43
CA MET A 1 28.59 11.98 17.12
C MET A 1 27.36 11.19 16.62
N ILE A 2 26.70 10.37 17.44
CA ILE A 2 25.52 9.55 17.04
C ILE A 2 24.31 10.41 16.64
N ARG A 3 24.04 11.51 17.35
CA ARG A 3 22.90 12.42 17.05
C ARG A 3 23.06 13.13 15.68
N LEU A 4 24.28 13.52 15.32
CA LEU A 4 24.56 14.18 14.03
C LEU A 4 24.41 13.19 12.85
N LYS A 5 24.88 11.95 13.01
CA LYS A 5 24.69 10.89 12.00
C LYS A 5 23.20 10.57 11.77
N ARG A 6 22.40 10.53 12.85
CA ARG A 6 20.95 10.34 12.75
C ARG A 6 20.27 11.51 12.04
N ALA A 7 20.66 12.75 12.31
CA ALA A 7 20.10 13.93 11.65
C ALA A 7 20.43 13.96 10.17
N LEU A 8 21.67 13.62 9.77
CA LEU A 8 22.07 13.51 8.36
C LEU A 8 21.32 12.43 7.61
N VAL A 9 21.16 11.25 8.21
CA VAL A 9 20.36 10.17 7.63
C VAL A 9 18.89 10.59 7.51
N PHE A 10 18.35 11.27 8.50
CA PHE A 10 16.97 11.77 8.47
C PHE A 10 16.78 12.82 7.37
N ALA A 11 17.71 13.75 7.20
CA ALA A 11 17.71 14.74 6.12
C ALA A 11 17.83 14.09 4.73
N PHE A 12 18.72 13.11 4.60
CA PHE A 12 18.87 12.33 3.36
C PHE A 12 17.59 11.58 3.00
N LEU A 13 16.94 10.94 3.97
CA LEU A 13 15.72 10.17 3.75
C LEU A 13 14.51 11.06 3.42
N HIS A 14 14.43 12.26 4.04
CA HIS A 14 13.44 13.26 3.66
C HIS A 14 13.68 13.77 2.24
N GLY A 15 14.92 14.06 1.87
CA GLY A 15 15.30 14.40 0.51
C GLY A 15 14.95 13.28 -0.48
N ALA A 16 15.29 12.04 -0.16
CA ALA A 16 14.94 10.87 -0.98
C ALA A 16 13.42 10.66 -1.10
N ALA A 17 12.65 10.93 -0.05
CA ALA A 17 11.19 10.86 -0.08
C ALA A 17 10.59 11.95 -0.99
N LEU A 18 11.14 13.17 -0.96
CA LEU A 18 10.73 14.26 -1.86
C LEU A 18 11.08 13.95 -3.32
N VAL A 19 12.28 13.45 -3.57
CA VAL A 19 12.72 13.01 -4.90
C VAL A 19 11.80 11.87 -5.41
N ARG A 20 11.49 10.89 -4.56
CA ARG A 20 10.53 9.82 -4.91
C ARG A 20 9.15 10.40 -5.25
N LYS A 21 8.64 11.34 -4.46
CA LYS A 21 7.34 11.97 -4.71
C LYS A 21 7.33 12.70 -6.05
N ALA A 22 8.41 13.39 -6.38
CA ALA A 22 8.59 14.04 -7.67
C ALA A 22 8.72 13.03 -8.82
N LEU A 23 9.50 11.96 -8.65
CA LEU A 23 9.67 10.91 -9.64
C LEU A 23 8.38 10.16 -9.92
N LEU A 24 7.61 9.79 -8.89
CA LEU A 24 6.30 9.14 -9.05
C LEU A 24 5.23 10.07 -9.64
N ALA A 25 5.45 11.38 -9.62
CA ALA A 25 4.59 12.35 -10.28
C ALA A 25 4.89 12.48 -11.78
N THR A 26 6.00 11.91 -12.27
CA THR A 26 6.37 12.00 -13.69
C THR A 26 5.88 10.79 -14.47
N PRO A 27 5.49 10.94 -15.75
CA PRO A 27 5.12 9.80 -16.62
C PRO A 27 6.25 8.79 -16.81
N ARG A 28 7.49 9.18 -16.52
CA ARG A 28 8.68 8.31 -16.64
C ARG A 28 8.97 7.46 -15.40
N SER A 29 8.13 7.53 -14.37
CA SER A 29 8.28 6.74 -13.14
C SER A 29 8.30 5.22 -13.39
N GLU A 30 7.67 4.77 -14.47
CA GLU A 30 7.66 3.37 -14.92
C GLU A 30 9.07 2.82 -15.21
N GLN A 31 10.02 3.70 -15.55
CA GLN A 31 11.40 3.28 -15.84
C GLN A 31 12.15 2.81 -14.60
N PHE A 32 11.73 3.25 -13.39
CA PHE A 32 12.38 2.88 -12.13
C PHE A 32 11.89 1.54 -11.54
N VAL A 33 10.85 0.96 -12.11
CA VAL A 33 10.29 -0.33 -11.68
C VAL A 33 10.73 -1.46 -12.64
N ARG A 34 11.67 -1.18 -13.55
CA ARG A 34 12.20 -2.17 -14.48
C ARG A 34 13.12 -3.18 -13.79
N PRO A 35 13.22 -4.41 -14.33
CA PRO A 35 14.19 -5.41 -13.88
C PRO A 35 15.60 -4.81 -13.77
N GLY A 36 16.31 -5.16 -12.67
CA GLY A 36 17.66 -4.64 -12.38
C GLY A 36 17.71 -3.51 -11.33
N PHE A 37 16.59 -2.88 -11.01
CA PHE A 37 16.52 -1.87 -9.94
C PHE A 37 16.12 -2.44 -8.57
N GLU A 38 15.76 -3.72 -8.49
CA GLU A 38 15.27 -4.38 -7.28
C GLU A 38 16.22 -4.20 -6.08
N PRO A 39 17.56 -4.34 -6.20
CA PRO A 39 18.45 -4.16 -5.05
C PRO A 39 18.43 -2.72 -4.51
N LEU A 40 18.28 -1.73 -5.39
CA LEU A 40 18.16 -0.32 -4.99
C LEU A 40 16.81 -0.06 -4.33
N LEU A 41 15.72 -0.55 -4.92
CA LEU A 41 14.37 -0.41 -4.38
C LEU A 41 14.26 -1.10 -3.02
N TRP A 42 14.87 -2.27 -2.85
CA TRP A 42 14.92 -2.98 -1.58
C TRP A 42 15.66 -2.17 -0.50
N ARG A 43 16.80 -1.59 -0.83
CA ARG A 43 17.53 -0.70 0.11
C ARG A 43 16.69 0.52 0.50
N ILE A 44 16.09 1.18 -0.47
CA ILE A 44 15.18 2.31 -0.20
C ILE A 44 14.01 1.87 0.67
N GLY A 45 13.41 0.72 0.40
CA GLY A 45 12.34 0.13 1.20
C GLY A 45 12.76 -0.12 2.64
N THR A 46 13.95 -0.68 2.86
CA THR A 46 14.48 -0.93 4.21
C THR A 46 14.71 0.36 5.00
N TRP A 47 15.19 1.41 4.37
CA TRP A 47 15.32 2.72 5.01
C TRP A 47 13.96 3.36 5.32
N ARG A 48 12.96 3.19 4.44
CA ARG A 48 11.58 3.64 4.70
C ARG A 48 10.96 2.89 5.88
N LEU A 49 11.20 1.58 5.97
CA LEU A 49 10.79 0.76 7.12
C LEU A 49 11.40 1.32 8.42
N TRP A 50 12.69 1.68 8.40
CA TRP A 50 13.32 2.31 9.57
C TRP A 50 12.66 3.63 9.97
N LEU A 51 12.35 4.50 9.00
CA LEU A 51 11.61 5.73 9.28
C LEU A 51 10.23 5.46 9.88
N ALA A 52 9.49 4.51 9.32
CA ALA A 52 8.18 4.13 9.84
C ALA A 52 8.29 3.59 11.27
N ALA A 53 9.27 2.71 11.55
CA ALA A 53 9.54 2.19 12.88
C ALA A 53 9.90 3.28 13.89
N GLU A 54 10.74 4.26 13.50
CA GLU A 54 11.10 5.41 14.37
C GLU A 54 9.89 6.34 14.61
N GLN A 55 9.01 6.53 13.62
CA GLN A 55 7.78 7.28 13.82
C GLN A 55 6.80 6.53 14.73
N ALA A 56 6.66 5.23 14.54
CA ALA A 56 5.82 4.39 15.40
C ALA A 56 6.34 4.38 16.84
N ARG A 57 7.65 4.21 17.03
CA ARG A 57 8.31 4.31 18.35
C ARG A 57 8.02 5.62 19.08
N LYS A 58 7.96 6.73 18.34
CA LYS A 58 7.75 8.07 18.96
C LYS A 58 6.28 8.37 19.23
N HIS A 59 5.39 7.81 18.43
CA HIS A 59 4.03 8.33 18.35
C HIS A 59 2.92 7.30 18.51
N VAL A 60 3.22 5.98 18.49
CA VAL A 60 2.21 4.92 18.57
C VAL A 60 2.31 4.20 19.90
N PRO A 61 1.36 4.40 20.86
CA PRO A 61 1.41 3.83 22.20
C PRO A 61 1.56 2.31 22.21
N ALA A 62 0.78 1.60 21.40
CA ALA A 62 0.87 0.14 21.29
C ALA A 62 2.27 -0.34 20.90
N TYR A 63 2.92 0.37 19.97
CA TYR A 63 4.27 0.00 19.54
C TYR A 63 5.33 0.37 20.58
N GLN A 64 5.15 1.47 21.30
CA GLN A 64 6.02 1.86 22.43
C GLN A 64 6.00 0.79 23.52
N GLN A 65 4.81 0.34 23.91
CA GLN A 65 4.65 -0.70 24.90
C GLN A 65 5.28 -2.01 24.43
N LEU A 66 5.01 -2.45 23.20
CA LEU A 66 5.62 -3.66 22.65
C LEU A 66 7.15 -3.61 22.69
N LEU A 67 7.75 -2.49 22.27
CA LEU A 67 9.21 -2.35 22.28
C LEU A 67 9.78 -2.34 23.69
N SER A 68 9.12 -1.72 24.66
CA SER A 68 9.58 -1.68 26.06
C SER A 68 9.63 -3.08 26.68
N GLU A 69 8.67 -3.94 26.37
CA GLU A 69 8.61 -5.33 26.81
C GLU A 69 9.72 -6.21 26.18
N HIS A 70 10.27 -5.78 25.04
CA HIS A 70 11.37 -6.46 24.34
C HIS A 70 12.72 -5.75 24.50
N GLY A 71 12.90 -4.96 25.57
CA GLY A 71 14.16 -4.31 25.89
C GLY A 71 14.50 -3.11 25.00
N ASP A 72 13.51 -2.49 24.37
CA ASP A 72 13.63 -1.33 23.49
C ASP A 72 14.76 -1.45 22.43
N PRO A 73 14.68 -2.42 21.53
CA PRO A 73 15.72 -2.70 20.56
C PRO A 73 16.01 -1.48 19.67
N GLN A 74 17.29 -1.24 19.42
CA GLN A 74 17.74 -0.14 18.54
C GLN A 74 18.15 -0.70 17.19
N VAL A 75 17.75 -0.02 16.11
CA VAL A 75 18.18 -0.38 14.76
C VAL A 75 19.69 -0.25 14.63
N ARG A 76 20.34 -1.30 14.19
CA ARG A 76 21.76 -1.30 13.82
C ARG A 76 21.86 -1.10 12.31
N VAL A 77 22.85 -0.37 11.87
CA VAL A 77 23.11 -0.19 10.43
C VAL A 77 24.34 -1.01 10.04
N ARG A 78 24.17 -2.01 9.16
CA ARG A 78 25.25 -2.83 8.63
C ARG A 78 25.34 -2.62 7.13
N ARG A 79 26.55 -2.28 6.63
CA ARG A 79 26.77 -2.06 5.17
C ARG A 79 25.75 -1.11 4.52
N LEU A 80 25.42 -0.02 5.21
CA LEU A 80 24.42 0.96 4.79
C LEU A 80 22.98 0.41 4.67
N VAL A 81 22.66 -0.68 5.36
CA VAL A 81 21.30 -1.25 5.43
C VAL A 81 20.88 -1.34 6.90
N PRO A 82 19.70 -0.84 7.26
CA PRO A 82 19.12 -1.04 8.59
C PRO A 82 18.86 -2.51 8.88
N ASP A 83 19.26 -2.97 10.05
CA ASP A 83 19.10 -4.34 10.54
C ASP A 83 18.00 -4.35 11.61
N PHE A 84 16.92 -5.06 11.34
CA PHE A 84 15.75 -5.20 12.22
C PHE A 84 15.71 -6.53 12.97
N SER A 85 16.76 -7.35 12.91
CA SER A 85 16.78 -8.69 13.51
C SER A 85 16.52 -8.72 15.03
N ALA A 86 16.75 -7.61 15.72
CA ALA A 86 16.48 -7.47 17.15
C ALA A 86 15.04 -7.03 17.47
N PHE A 87 14.24 -6.68 16.46
CA PHE A 87 12.87 -6.20 16.67
C PHE A 87 11.90 -7.37 16.86
N PRO A 88 10.88 -7.21 17.72
CA PRO A 88 9.88 -8.25 17.90
C PRO A 88 9.08 -8.45 16.61
N ILE A 89 8.80 -9.72 16.30
CA ILE A 89 7.85 -10.07 15.24
C ILE A 89 6.45 -9.79 15.76
N THR A 90 5.68 -9.03 15.00
CA THR A 90 4.28 -8.72 15.31
C THR A 90 3.35 -9.61 14.49
N ASP A 91 2.34 -10.14 15.13
CA ASP A 91 1.27 -10.90 14.49
C ASP A 91 -0.12 -10.43 14.98
N LYS A 92 -1.14 -11.14 14.55
CA LYS A 92 -2.52 -10.81 14.93
C LYS A 92 -2.73 -10.94 16.44
N ALA A 93 -2.20 -11.97 17.08
CA ALA A 93 -2.41 -12.24 18.50
C ALA A 93 -1.58 -11.29 19.38
N SER A 94 -0.29 -11.14 19.07
CA SER A 94 0.66 -10.38 19.88
C SER A 94 0.49 -8.86 19.77
N TYR A 95 -0.13 -8.36 18.69
CA TYR A 95 -0.24 -6.93 18.45
C TYR A 95 -1.68 -6.48 18.12
N VAL A 96 -2.30 -7.07 17.09
CA VAL A 96 -3.55 -6.55 16.53
C VAL A 96 -4.73 -6.74 17.49
N LEU A 97 -4.86 -7.93 18.11
CA LEU A 97 -5.92 -8.26 19.06
C LEU A 97 -5.63 -7.79 20.48
N ARG A 98 -4.37 -7.53 20.78
CA ARG A 98 -3.92 -7.11 22.11
C ARG A 98 -4.19 -5.63 22.37
N PHE A 99 -4.01 -4.79 21.37
CA PHE A 99 -4.17 -3.34 21.48
C PHE A 99 -5.41 -2.85 20.77
N SER A 100 -6.08 -1.86 21.34
CA SER A 100 -7.20 -1.19 20.70
C SER A 100 -6.81 -0.52 19.37
N THR A 101 -7.79 -0.20 18.54
CA THR A 101 -7.53 0.51 17.28
C THR A 101 -6.92 1.88 17.54
N GLU A 102 -7.35 2.58 18.59
CA GLU A 102 -6.82 3.87 19.02
C GLU A 102 -5.36 3.79 19.43
N GLU A 103 -4.99 2.81 20.27
CA GLU A 103 -3.60 2.62 20.72
C GLU A 103 -2.65 2.31 19.57
N ARG A 104 -3.14 1.68 18.52
CA ARG A 104 -2.39 1.40 17.28
C ARG A 104 -2.30 2.61 16.34
N CYS A 105 -3.04 3.67 16.61
CA CYS A 105 -2.97 4.92 15.88
C CYS A 105 -1.93 5.87 16.47
N ARG A 106 -1.50 6.85 15.66
CA ARG A 106 -0.59 7.90 16.06
C ARG A 106 -1.20 8.72 17.21
N HIS A 107 -0.44 8.91 18.28
CA HIS A 107 -0.85 9.60 19.52
C HIS A 107 -2.03 8.93 20.24
N GLY A 108 -2.26 7.64 20.03
CA GLY A 108 -3.30 6.89 20.74
C GLY A 108 -4.74 7.32 20.39
N ARG A 109 -4.96 7.87 19.20
CA ARG A 109 -6.29 8.35 18.81
C ARG A 109 -6.53 8.24 17.31
N ILE A 110 -7.77 7.96 16.95
CA ILE A 110 -8.24 8.04 15.58
C ILE A 110 -8.44 9.52 15.23
N PRO A 111 -7.86 10.02 14.11
CA PRO A 111 -8.10 11.39 13.68
C PRO A 111 -9.60 11.64 13.42
N PRO A 112 -10.15 12.81 13.82
CA PRO A 112 -11.59 13.07 13.73
C PRO A 112 -12.10 13.25 12.28
N ARG A 113 -11.19 13.37 11.31
CA ARG A 113 -11.52 13.55 9.88
C ARG A 113 -10.36 13.13 9.00
N GLY A 114 -10.64 12.92 7.72
CA GLY A 114 -9.63 12.63 6.69
C GLY A 114 -9.13 11.19 6.69
N VAL A 115 -9.72 10.29 7.47
CA VAL A 115 -9.37 8.87 7.52
C VAL A 115 -10.49 8.00 6.98
N VAL A 116 -10.12 6.81 6.53
CA VAL A 116 -11.04 5.71 6.21
C VAL A 116 -10.71 4.56 7.15
N ILE A 117 -11.73 3.90 7.67
CA ILE A 117 -11.57 2.68 8.45
C ILE A 117 -11.97 1.51 7.55
N ASP A 118 -10.98 0.70 7.22
CA ASP A 118 -11.15 -0.54 6.45
C ASP A 118 -11.17 -1.74 7.40
N GLU A 119 -11.87 -2.77 7.03
CA GLU A 119 -11.92 -4.04 7.76
C GLU A 119 -11.25 -5.17 7.00
N SER A 120 -10.66 -6.10 7.74
CA SER A 120 -10.26 -7.40 7.20
C SER A 120 -11.49 -8.33 7.11
N SER A 121 -11.40 -9.36 6.25
CA SER A 121 -12.48 -10.34 6.05
C SER A 121 -12.93 -11.10 7.30
N GLY A 122 -12.16 -11.05 8.37
CA GLY A 122 -12.51 -11.75 9.63
C GLY A 122 -12.50 -13.28 9.54
N THR A 123 -12.02 -13.89 8.46
CA THR A 123 -11.98 -15.35 8.25
C THR A 123 -11.29 -16.12 9.37
N SER A 124 -10.41 -15.46 10.11
CA SER A 124 -9.68 -16.01 11.27
C SER A 124 -10.26 -15.53 12.63
N GLY A 125 -11.54 -15.15 12.70
CA GLY A 125 -12.20 -14.64 13.89
C GLY A 125 -12.73 -13.22 13.72
N ARG A 126 -12.50 -12.33 14.70
CA ARG A 126 -12.99 -10.95 14.63
C ARG A 126 -12.31 -10.18 13.50
N PRO A 127 -13.06 -9.38 12.71
CA PRO A 127 -12.50 -8.44 11.78
C PRO A 127 -11.53 -7.48 12.47
N ASN A 128 -10.50 -7.09 11.77
CA ASN A 128 -9.56 -6.09 12.26
C ASN A 128 -9.72 -4.79 11.49
N ASN A 129 -9.76 -3.70 12.23
CA ASN A 129 -9.88 -2.36 11.67
C ASN A 129 -8.51 -1.76 11.37
N TRP A 130 -8.40 -1.15 10.20
CA TRP A 130 -7.25 -0.40 9.74
C TRP A 130 -7.64 1.06 9.50
N VAL A 131 -6.98 1.97 10.19
CA VAL A 131 -7.22 3.41 10.02
C VAL A 131 -6.23 3.96 9.02
N ARG A 132 -6.71 4.31 7.82
CA ARG A 132 -5.89 4.79 6.72
C ARG A 132 -5.99 6.29 6.57
N GLY A 133 -4.85 6.95 6.66
CA GLY A 133 -4.73 8.38 6.46
C GLY A 133 -4.74 8.80 4.97
N PRO A 134 -4.84 10.10 4.70
CA PRO A 134 -4.87 10.62 3.31
C PRO A 134 -3.57 10.36 2.55
N GLU A 135 -2.42 10.42 3.22
CA GLU A 135 -1.11 10.18 2.58
C GLU A 135 -0.96 8.71 2.16
N GLU A 136 -1.32 7.77 3.04
CA GLU A 136 -1.29 6.34 2.74
C GLU A 136 -2.21 6.01 1.56
N ARG A 137 -3.44 6.53 1.58
CA ARG A 137 -4.40 6.32 0.48
C ARG A 137 -3.89 6.89 -0.85
N ALA A 138 -3.23 8.05 -0.81
CA ALA A 138 -2.62 8.64 -2.01
C ALA A 138 -1.46 7.81 -2.54
N ASP A 139 -0.64 7.23 -1.65
CA ASP A 139 0.46 6.35 -2.04
C ASP A 139 -0.07 5.03 -2.64
N VAL A 140 -1.08 4.41 -2.02
CA VAL A 140 -1.73 3.18 -2.55
C VAL A 140 -2.35 3.44 -3.92
N ARG A 141 -3.07 4.57 -4.08
CA ARG A 141 -3.64 4.97 -5.38
C ARG A 141 -2.56 5.03 -6.47
N LYS A 142 -1.44 5.70 -6.19
CA LYS A 142 -0.35 5.84 -7.17
C LYS A 142 0.30 4.51 -7.52
N LEU A 143 0.50 3.64 -6.55
CA LEU A 143 1.05 2.31 -6.79
C LEU A 143 0.13 1.48 -7.69
N LEU A 144 -1.16 1.41 -7.38
CA LEU A 144 -2.14 0.68 -8.20
C LEU A 144 -2.25 1.26 -9.62
N GLN A 145 -2.20 2.59 -9.78
CA GLN A 145 -2.17 3.22 -11.10
C GLN A 145 -0.92 2.86 -11.89
N LEU A 146 0.24 2.81 -11.21
CA LEU A 146 1.49 2.38 -11.83
C LEU A 146 1.43 0.92 -12.27
N ASP A 147 0.92 0.04 -11.42
CA ASP A 147 0.75 -1.38 -11.72
C ASP A 147 -0.19 -1.59 -12.93
N LEU A 148 -1.31 -0.89 -12.96
CA LEU A 148 -2.24 -0.95 -14.11
C LEU A 148 -1.55 -0.53 -15.42
N ARG A 149 -0.78 0.56 -15.38
CA ARG A 149 -0.03 1.03 -16.55
C ARG A 149 1.08 0.08 -16.98
N GLN A 150 1.76 -0.56 -16.03
CA GLN A 150 2.79 -1.55 -16.34
C GLN A 150 2.23 -2.80 -17.01
N VAL A 151 1.06 -3.26 -16.55
CA VAL A 151 0.45 -4.49 -17.06
C VAL A 151 -0.29 -4.25 -18.37
N PHE A 152 -1.03 -3.14 -18.47
CA PHE A 152 -1.95 -2.87 -19.58
C PHE A 152 -1.51 -1.75 -20.52
N GLY A 153 -0.40 -1.07 -20.22
CA GLY A 153 0.08 0.07 -21.00
C GLY A 153 -0.71 1.35 -20.73
N THR A 154 -0.65 2.27 -21.70
CA THR A 154 -1.27 3.60 -21.62
C THR A 154 -2.59 3.69 -22.39
N GLU A 155 -3.03 2.61 -23.02
CA GLU A 155 -4.28 2.55 -23.75
C GLU A 155 -5.48 2.73 -22.82
N PRO A 156 -6.60 3.29 -23.33
CA PRO A 156 -7.81 3.40 -22.54
C PRO A 156 -8.29 2.05 -22.02
N LEU A 157 -8.54 1.96 -20.72
CA LEU A 157 -8.96 0.73 -20.05
C LEU A 157 -10.43 0.81 -19.65
N PHE A 158 -11.11 -0.33 -19.76
CA PHE A 158 -12.38 -0.58 -19.08
C PHE A 158 -12.16 -1.64 -18.01
N VAL A 159 -12.35 -1.26 -16.76
CA VAL A 159 -12.11 -2.11 -15.61
C VAL A 159 -13.43 -2.47 -14.93
N VAL A 160 -13.66 -3.75 -14.72
CA VAL A 160 -14.77 -4.25 -13.89
C VAL A 160 -14.22 -4.64 -12.54
N ASN A 161 -14.61 -3.89 -11.50
CA ASN A 161 -14.20 -4.19 -10.13
C ASN A 161 -15.21 -5.14 -9.49
N ALA A 162 -14.82 -6.41 -9.36
CA ALA A 162 -15.61 -7.48 -8.75
C ALA A 162 -15.27 -7.74 -7.28
N PHE A 163 -14.37 -6.97 -6.67
CA PHE A 163 -14.10 -7.07 -5.24
C PHE A 163 -15.31 -6.66 -4.41
N ALA A 164 -15.46 -7.26 -3.24
CA ALA A 164 -16.46 -6.83 -2.27
C ALA A 164 -16.28 -5.35 -1.94
N LEU A 165 -17.37 -4.60 -2.02
CA LEU A 165 -17.44 -3.18 -1.70
C LEU A 165 -17.94 -3.00 -0.25
N GLY A 166 -17.95 -1.78 0.24
CA GLY A 166 -18.32 -1.46 1.63
C GLY A 166 -17.08 -1.35 2.51
N PRO A 167 -17.06 -1.97 3.70
CA PRO A 167 -15.93 -1.80 4.64
C PRO A 167 -14.63 -2.48 4.18
N TRP A 168 -14.70 -3.31 3.15
CA TRP A 168 -13.55 -4.07 2.65
C TRP A 168 -12.51 -3.17 1.97
N ALA A 169 -11.29 -3.24 2.46
CA ALA A 169 -10.18 -2.40 2.02
C ALA A 169 -9.91 -2.48 0.50
N THR A 170 -9.95 -3.68 -0.06
CA THR A 170 -9.52 -3.92 -1.45
C THR A 170 -10.48 -3.30 -2.46
N GLY A 171 -11.78 -3.51 -2.32
CA GLY A 171 -12.77 -3.03 -3.29
C GLY A 171 -12.78 -1.52 -3.43
N MET A 172 -12.76 -0.81 -2.31
CA MET A 172 -12.70 0.65 -2.27
C MET A 172 -11.35 1.19 -2.79
N ALA A 173 -10.23 0.59 -2.38
CA ALA A 173 -8.90 1.02 -2.82
C ALA A 173 -8.73 0.88 -4.34
N VAL A 174 -9.15 -0.24 -4.91
CA VAL A 174 -9.14 -0.47 -6.37
C VAL A 174 -10.04 0.53 -7.08
N SER A 175 -11.27 0.76 -6.61
CA SER A 175 -12.17 1.74 -7.22
C SER A 175 -11.56 3.14 -7.23
N MET A 176 -11.01 3.59 -6.10
CA MET A 176 -10.41 4.91 -5.98
C MET A 176 -9.11 5.07 -6.81
N ALA A 177 -8.37 4.01 -7.01
CA ALA A 177 -7.16 4.04 -7.82
C ALA A 177 -7.46 4.04 -9.33
N THR A 178 -8.52 3.35 -9.73
CA THR A 178 -8.84 3.07 -11.13
C THR A 178 -9.60 4.21 -11.80
N VAL A 179 -10.44 4.93 -11.04
CA VAL A 179 -11.35 5.96 -11.61
C VAL A 179 -10.62 7.07 -12.38
N ASP A 180 -9.38 7.37 -12.04
CA ASP A 180 -8.60 8.41 -12.72
C ASP A 180 -7.87 7.92 -13.98
N VAL A 181 -7.78 6.60 -14.20
CA VAL A 181 -6.95 6.00 -15.27
C VAL A 181 -7.73 5.05 -16.19
N ALA A 182 -8.98 4.76 -15.84
CA ALA A 182 -9.83 3.83 -16.60
C ALA A 182 -11.30 4.20 -16.47
N VAL A 183 -12.12 3.71 -17.42
CA VAL A 183 -13.57 3.64 -17.21
C VAL A 183 -13.85 2.51 -16.23
N LEU A 184 -14.43 2.82 -15.10
CA LEU A 184 -14.66 1.86 -14.01
C LEU A 184 -16.14 1.48 -13.89
N LYS A 185 -16.42 0.18 -13.82
CA LYS A 185 -17.67 -0.38 -13.36
C LYS A 185 -17.44 -1.20 -12.10
N SER A 186 -17.99 -0.79 -10.98
CA SER A 186 -17.93 -1.54 -9.72
C SER A 186 -19.20 -2.38 -9.56
N VAL A 187 -19.08 -3.69 -9.56
CA VAL A 187 -20.21 -4.64 -9.50
C VAL A 187 -20.22 -5.45 -8.20
N GLY A 188 -19.10 -5.48 -7.46
CA GLY A 188 -18.93 -6.37 -6.32
C GLY A 188 -18.77 -7.83 -6.77
N PRO A 189 -18.87 -8.80 -5.85
CA PRO A 189 -18.65 -10.22 -6.13
C PRO A 189 -19.85 -10.93 -6.79
N ASP A 190 -20.78 -10.19 -7.37
CA ASP A 190 -21.97 -10.74 -8.02
C ASP A 190 -21.66 -11.13 -9.47
N VAL A 191 -21.54 -12.43 -9.73
CA VAL A 191 -21.22 -13.00 -11.05
C VAL A 191 -22.25 -12.59 -12.10
N GLY A 192 -23.54 -12.57 -11.76
CA GLY A 192 -24.60 -12.17 -12.69
C GLY A 192 -24.46 -10.72 -13.15
N LYS A 193 -23.99 -9.83 -12.28
CA LYS A 193 -23.70 -8.43 -12.63
C LYS A 193 -22.44 -8.29 -13.47
N ILE A 194 -21.48 -9.19 -13.33
CA ILE A 194 -20.28 -9.23 -14.18
C ILE A 194 -20.71 -9.62 -15.60
N ASP A 195 -21.47 -10.70 -15.75
CA ASP A 195 -21.95 -11.20 -17.04
C ASP A 195 -22.89 -10.23 -17.74
N SER A 196 -23.76 -9.54 -16.99
CA SER A 196 -24.70 -8.55 -17.51
C SER A 196 -24.07 -7.20 -17.86
N THR A 197 -22.74 -7.10 -17.88
CA THR A 197 -22.05 -5.85 -18.24
C THR A 197 -22.24 -5.55 -19.73
N SER A 198 -23.39 -4.96 -20.05
CA SER A 198 -23.75 -4.52 -21.41
C SER A 198 -23.17 -3.15 -21.78
N VAL A 199 -22.70 -2.38 -20.79
CA VAL A 199 -22.07 -1.08 -21.04
C VAL A 199 -20.65 -1.33 -21.54
N ARG A 200 -20.51 -1.34 -22.85
CA ARG A 200 -19.21 -1.21 -23.49
C ARG A 200 -18.99 0.28 -23.70
N PRO A 201 -18.01 0.92 -23.03
CA PRO A 201 -17.65 2.28 -23.43
C PRO A 201 -17.29 2.23 -24.91
N ALA A 202 -17.64 3.27 -25.65
CA ALA A 202 -17.23 3.46 -27.04
C ALA A 202 -15.72 3.74 -27.06
N LEU A 203 -14.93 2.77 -26.60
CA LEU A 203 -13.50 2.74 -26.77
C LEU A 203 -13.27 2.31 -28.20
N SER A 204 -12.94 3.25 -29.07
CA SER A 204 -12.39 2.98 -30.39
C SER A 204 -11.01 2.35 -30.21
N LEU A 205 -10.98 1.10 -29.75
CA LEU A 205 -9.76 0.33 -29.69
C LEU A 205 -9.49 -0.20 -31.11
N PRO A 206 -8.36 0.13 -31.73
CA PRO A 206 -7.82 -0.73 -32.75
C PRO A 206 -7.62 -2.09 -32.08
N ARG A 207 -8.20 -3.15 -32.59
CA ARG A 207 -8.00 -4.51 -32.09
C ARG A 207 -6.55 -4.93 -32.39
N PRO A 208 -5.59 -4.85 -31.45
CA PRO A 208 -4.40 -5.69 -31.56
C PRO A 208 -4.93 -7.09 -31.29
N GLY A 209 -4.52 -8.09 -32.11
CA GLY A 209 -4.93 -9.46 -31.96
C GLY A 209 -4.73 -9.94 -30.53
N LEU A 210 -5.80 -9.93 -29.76
CA LEU A 210 -5.80 -10.60 -28.46
C LEU A 210 -5.50 -12.07 -28.73
N PRO A 211 -4.47 -12.66 -28.10
CA PRO A 211 -4.34 -14.10 -28.08
C PRO A 211 -5.65 -14.64 -27.52
N THR A 212 -6.36 -15.42 -28.33
CA THR A 212 -7.55 -16.14 -27.89
C THR A 212 -7.17 -16.96 -26.67
N LEU A 213 -7.84 -16.68 -25.53
CA LEU A 213 -7.69 -17.50 -24.34
C LEU A 213 -7.90 -18.96 -24.74
N PRO A 214 -7.03 -19.89 -24.30
CA PRO A 214 -7.18 -21.30 -24.57
C PRO A 214 -8.58 -21.76 -24.15
N GLU A 215 -9.20 -22.60 -24.97
CA GLU A 215 -10.56 -23.10 -24.78
C GLU A 215 -10.80 -23.74 -23.40
N ALA A 216 -9.75 -24.19 -22.74
CA ALA A 216 -9.77 -24.72 -21.37
C ALA A 216 -10.17 -23.70 -20.27
N ALA A 217 -10.17 -22.40 -20.55
CA ALA A 217 -10.56 -21.35 -19.62
C ALA A 217 -12.03 -20.90 -19.77
N ARG A 218 -12.82 -21.58 -20.63
CA ARG A 218 -14.23 -21.26 -20.90
C ARG A 218 -15.23 -22.20 -20.24
N ARG A 219 -14.76 -23.11 -19.37
CA ARG A 219 -15.64 -24.03 -18.62
C ARG A 219 -15.66 -23.71 -17.14
#